data_fa33d88a2c5de3695c46ad0b4e530740
#
_entry.id   fa33d88a2c5de3695c46ad0b4e530740
#
_cell.length_a   1.000
_cell.length_b   1.000
_cell.length_c   1.000
_cell.angle_alpha   90.00
_cell.angle_beta   90.00
_cell.angle_gamma   90.00
#
_symmetry.space_group_name_H-M   'P 1'
#
loop_
_entity.id
_entity.type
_entity.pdbx_description
1 polymer ?
#
loop_
_entity_poly.entity_id
_entity_poly.type
_entity_poly.pdbx_seq_one_letter_code
_entity_poly.pdbx_strand_id
1 'polypeptide(L)'
;MTVIRLFAAASILVAGALCQAPPTLLVQGVGGCSATLSASDLAKLPQQTVKVADHGTPVTFEGVLLSDVLAKVALPVGEKFHRTAASYYLVVQATDGYRAVFAWAELDPGFIDKTIYVVTRRDGKPLSDQEGPFRLVAPGEKRGARWVRQVAALKILQTN
;
A
#
# COMPACT_ATOMS: atom_id res chain seq x y z
N MET A 1 -26.22 70.05 6.47
CA MET A 1 -26.71 68.69 6.20
C MET A 1 -25.55 67.86 5.60
N THR A 2 -24.82 67.13 6.44
CA THR A 2 -23.63 66.38 6.01
C THR A 2 -24.01 64.93 5.90
N VAL A 3 -23.93 64.39 4.69
CA VAL A 3 -24.29 63.00 4.41
C VAL A 3 -23.04 62.10 4.56
N ILE A 4 -22.99 61.29 5.61
CA ILE A 4 -21.92 60.34 5.84
C ILE A 4 -22.26 59.07 4.97
N ARG A 5 -21.41 58.80 3.99
CA ARG A 5 -21.47 57.54 3.20
C ARG A 5 -20.65 56.46 3.91
N LEU A 6 -21.36 55.44 4.40
CA LEU A 6 -20.77 54.25 5.01
C LEU A 6 -20.34 53.28 3.88
N PHE A 7 -19.04 53.08 3.71
CA PHE A 7 -18.51 52.02 2.81
C PHE A 7 -18.43 50.73 3.59
N ALA A 8 -19.29 49.77 3.24
CA ALA A 8 -19.17 48.38 3.71
C ALA A 8 -18.11 47.64 2.87
N ALA A 9 -16.97 47.33 3.46
CA ALA A 9 -15.96 46.48 2.85
C ALA A 9 -16.39 45.00 3.00
N ALA A 10 -16.79 44.37 1.91
CA ALA A 10 -17.04 42.96 1.88
C ALA A 10 -15.71 42.19 1.73
N SER A 11 -15.24 41.58 2.80
CA SER A 11 -14.07 40.69 2.79
C SER A 11 -14.48 39.34 2.18
N ILE A 12 -14.05 39.09 0.96
CA ILE A 12 -14.21 37.77 0.30
C ILE A 12 -13.14 36.83 0.86
N LEU A 13 -13.55 35.90 1.72
CA LEU A 13 -12.71 34.81 2.22
C LEU A 13 -12.55 33.78 1.10
N VAL A 14 -11.46 33.81 0.36
CA VAL A 14 -11.11 32.75 -0.60
C VAL A 14 -10.60 31.54 0.19
N ALA A 15 -11.46 30.57 0.42
CA ALA A 15 -11.06 29.27 0.94
C ALA A 15 -10.24 28.54 -0.13
N GLY A 16 -8.90 28.62 -0.03
CA GLY A 16 -7.99 27.84 -0.84
C GLY A 16 -8.16 26.34 -0.52
N ALA A 17 -8.81 25.60 -1.41
CA ALA A 17 -8.80 24.15 -1.37
C ALA A 17 -7.35 23.70 -1.57
N LEU A 18 -6.69 23.23 -0.50
CA LEU A 18 -5.40 22.55 -0.58
C LEU A 18 -5.62 21.28 -1.40
N CYS A 19 -5.24 21.31 -2.67
CA CYS A 19 -5.19 20.14 -3.53
C CYS A 19 -4.08 19.22 -3.00
N GLN A 20 -4.43 18.28 -2.11
CA GLN A 20 -3.51 17.24 -1.68
C GLN A 20 -3.28 16.30 -2.86
N ALA A 21 -2.02 16.05 -3.19
CA ALA A 21 -1.68 15.05 -4.19
C ALA A 21 -2.29 13.69 -3.79
N PRO A 22 -2.81 12.92 -4.75
CA PRO A 22 -3.38 11.62 -4.45
C PRO A 22 -2.33 10.73 -3.77
N PRO A 23 -2.73 9.95 -2.77
CA PRO A 23 -1.80 9.07 -2.06
C PRO A 23 -1.20 8.02 -3.01
N THR A 24 0.08 7.76 -2.83
CA THR A 24 0.83 6.81 -3.67
C THR A 24 1.55 5.77 -2.83
N LEU A 25 1.76 4.59 -3.42
CA LEU A 25 2.54 3.48 -2.88
C LEU A 25 3.89 3.45 -3.58
N LEU A 26 4.98 3.68 -2.84
CA LEU A 26 6.33 3.53 -3.34
C LEU A 26 6.73 2.06 -3.35
N VAL A 27 7.18 1.55 -4.48
CA VAL A 27 7.74 0.21 -4.60
C VAL A 27 9.21 0.33 -5.01
N GLN A 28 10.12 -0.20 -4.20
CA GLN A 28 11.56 -0.17 -4.46
C GLN A 28 12.08 -1.60 -4.62
N GLY A 29 12.64 -1.86 -5.78
CA GLY A 29 13.33 -3.12 -6.10
C GLY A 29 14.82 -3.05 -5.80
N VAL A 30 15.51 -4.13 -6.11
CA VAL A 30 16.97 -4.22 -5.99
C VAL A 30 17.64 -3.43 -7.13
N GLY A 31 18.84 -2.88 -6.87
CA GLY A 31 19.61 -2.17 -7.89
C GLY A 31 19.09 -0.78 -8.22
N GLY A 32 18.28 -0.17 -7.33
CA GLY A 32 17.81 1.22 -7.51
C GLY A 32 16.54 1.37 -8.35
N CYS A 33 15.97 0.28 -8.85
CA CYS A 33 14.68 0.32 -9.55
C CYS A 33 13.56 0.73 -8.59
N SER A 34 12.69 1.64 -9.00
CA SER A 34 11.53 2.05 -8.21
C SER A 34 10.34 2.38 -9.09
N ALA A 35 9.15 2.20 -8.54
CA ALA A 35 7.88 2.60 -9.13
C ALA A 35 7.01 3.28 -8.06
N THR A 36 6.25 4.27 -8.47
CA THR A 36 5.26 4.93 -7.61
C THR A 36 3.88 4.64 -8.18
N LEU A 37 3.03 3.98 -7.42
CA LEU A 37 1.73 3.52 -7.87
C LEU A 37 0.61 4.26 -7.12
N SER A 38 -0.33 4.80 -7.86
CA SER A 38 -1.58 5.34 -7.31
C SER A 38 -2.63 4.22 -7.14
N ALA A 39 -3.74 4.51 -6.46
CA ALA A 39 -4.87 3.60 -6.40
C ALA A 39 -5.44 3.27 -7.79
N SER A 40 -5.38 4.23 -8.73
CA SER A 40 -5.80 4.01 -10.13
C SER A 40 -4.85 3.08 -10.89
N ASP A 41 -3.56 3.04 -10.54
CA ASP A 41 -2.62 2.09 -11.14
C ASP A 41 -2.83 0.69 -10.60
N LEU A 42 -3.12 0.54 -9.31
CA LEU A 42 -3.51 -0.75 -8.74
C LEU A 42 -4.83 -1.26 -9.33
N ALA A 43 -5.79 -0.38 -9.62
CA ALA A 43 -7.06 -0.76 -10.24
C ALA A 43 -6.92 -1.35 -11.66
N LYS A 44 -5.78 -1.11 -12.35
CA LYS A 44 -5.47 -1.70 -13.66
C LYS A 44 -4.87 -3.11 -13.58
N LEU A 45 -4.46 -3.56 -12.38
CA LEU A 45 -3.95 -4.91 -12.13
C LEU A 45 -5.09 -5.90 -11.94
N PRO A 46 -4.83 -7.22 -12.04
CA PRO A 46 -5.84 -8.24 -11.77
C PRO A 46 -6.41 -8.07 -10.36
N GLN A 47 -7.71 -7.79 -10.27
CA GLN A 47 -8.38 -7.56 -8.99
C GLN A 47 -8.71 -8.89 -8.33
N GLN A 48 -8.54 -8.95 -7.02
CA GLN A 48 -8.78 -10.10 -6.17
C GLN A 48 -9.73 -9.74 -5.04
N THR A 49 -10.53 -10.72 -4.63
CA THR A 49 -11.40 -10.63 -3.46
C THR A 49 -11.00 -11.70 -2.48
N VAL A 50 -10.73 -11.32 -1.23
CA VAL A 50 -10.36 -12.26 -0.17
C VAL A 50 -11.27 -12.11 1.03
N LYS A 51 -11.83 -13.21 1.52
CA LYS A 51 -12.64 -13.28 2.74
C LYS A 51 -11.77 -13.81 3.87
N VAL A 52 -11.66 -13.05 4.93
CA VAL A 52 -10.81 -13.38 6.08
C VAL A 52 -11.47 -12.94 7.39
N ALA A 53 -10.97 -13.44 8.51
CA ALA A 53 -11.30 -12.90 9.82
C ALA A 53 -10.27 -11.82 10.21
N ASP A 54 -10.72 -10.58 10.35
CA ASP A 54 -9.90 -9.48 10.86
C ASP A 54 -10.30 -9.24 12.33
N HIS A 55 -9.41 -9.53 13.26
CA HIS A 55 -9.67 -9.53 14.70
C HIS A 55 -10.93 -10.35 15.11
N GLY A 56 -11.12 -11.50 14.45
CA GLY A 56 -12.26 -12.39 14.69
C GLY A 56 -13.55 -12.01 13.96
N THR A 57 -13.59 -10.87 13.28
CA THR A 57 -14.75 -10.43 12.49
C THR A 57 -14.57 -10.84 11.03
N PRO A 58 -15.51 -11.58 10.42
CA PRO A 58 -15.47 -11.86 8.99
C PRO A 58 -15.55 -10.57 8.17
N VAL A 59 -14.60 -10.38 7.26
CA VAL A 59 -14.54 -9.22 6.37
C VAL A 59 -14.15 -9.66 4.96
N THR A 60 -14.54 -8.86 3.98
CA THR A 60 -14.16 -9.04 2.58
C THR A 60 -13.25 -7.90 2.16
N PHE A 61 -12.02 -8.21 1.76
CA PHE A 61 -11.11 -7.23 1.18
C PHE A 61 -11.05 -7.39 -0.33
N GLU A 62 -10.87 -6.25 -1.02
CA GLU A 62 -10.68 -6.19 -2.47
C GLU A 62 -9.38 -5.44 -2.76
N GLY A 63 -8.59 -5.96 -3.70
CA GLY A 63 -7.31 -5.39 -4.08
C GLY A 63 -6.58 -6.27 -5.08
N VAL A 64 -5.27 -6.32 -5.00
CA VAL A 64 -4.39 -7.01 -5.95
C VAL A 64 -3.41 -7.92 -5.21
N LEU A 65 -2.81 -8.86 -5.92
CA LEU A 65 -1.73 -9.66 -5.36
C LEU A 65 -0.50 -8.80 -5.11
N LEU A 66 0.17 -9.03 -3.99
CA LEU A 66 1.45 -8.37 -3.69
C LEU A 66 2.50 -8.69 -4.77
N SER A 67 2.52 -9.90 -5.32
CA SER A 67 3.41 -10.31 -6.41
C SER A 67 3.22 -9.43 -7.65
N ASP A 68 1.98 -9.08 -8.03
CA ASP A 68 1.70 -8.23 -9.19
C ASP A 68 2.17 -6.79 -8.98
N VAL A 69 2.12 -6.32 -7.73
CA VAL A 69 2.67 -5.01 -7.34
C VAL A 69 4.18 -5.02 -7.41
N LEU A 70 4.83 -6.06 -6.86
CA LEU A 70 6.29 -6.20 -6.87
C LEU A 70 6.85 -6.41 -8.28
N ALA A 71 6.09 -7.02 -9.20
CA ALA A 71 6.46 -7.17 -10.60
C ALA A 71 6.61 -5.82 -11.36
N LYS A 72 6.17 -4.68 -10.76
CA LYS A 72 6.38 -3.34 -11.35
C LYS A 72 7.81 -2.81 -11.19
N VAL A 73 8.60 -3.45 -10.37
CA VAL A 73 10.03 -3.16 -10.22
C VAL A 73 10.84 -4.36 -10.71
N ALA A 74 12.04 -4.09 -11.25
CA ALA A 74 12.91 -5.15 -11.71
C ALA A 74 13.33 -6.01 -10.49
N LEU A 75 12.88 -7.25 -10.50
CA LEU A 75 13.33 -8.27 -9.56
C LEU A 75 14.44 -9.08 -10.24
N PRO A 76 15.46 -9.48 -9.51
CA PRO A 76 16.38 -10.48 -10.04
C PRO A 76 15.59 -11.75 -10.36
N VAL A 77 15.74 -12.28 -11.56
CA VAL A 77 15.06 -13.51 -12.02
C VAL A 77 16.08 -14.54 -12.48
N GLY A 78 15.71 -15.82 -12.46
CA GLY A 78 16.52 -16.93 -12.95
C GLY A 78 17.21 -17.74 -11.88
N GLU A 79 17.94 -18.80 -12.29
CA GLU A 79 18.54 -19.77 -11.36
C GLU A 79 19.50 -19.16 -10.33
N LYS A 80 20.26 -18.12 -10.71
CA LYS A 80 21.13 -17.40 -9.75
C LYS A 80 20.34 -16.74 -8.65
N PHE A 81 19.14 -16.23 -8.97
CA PHE A 81 18.25 -15.62 -7.98
C PHE A 81 17.68 -16.67 -7.02
N HIS A 82 17.25 -17.83 -7.51
CA HIS A 82 16.77 -18.90 -6.64
C HIS A 82 17.79 -19.33 -5.58
N ARG A 83 19.08 -19.32 -5.92
CA ARG A 83 20.17 -19.60 -4.96
C ARG A 83 20.35 -18.50 -3.92
N THR A 84 20.08 -17.25 -4.26
CA THR A 84 20.23 -16.08 -3.38
C THR A 84 18.92 -15.59 -2.82
N ALA A 85 17.78 -16.13 -3.25
CA ALA A 85 16.45 -15.68 -2.85
C ALA A 85 16.27 -15.62 -1.33
N ALA A 86 16.88 -16.57 -0.59
CA ALA A 86 16.82 -16.61 0.85
C ALA A 86 17.52 -15.41 1.54
N SER A 87 18.40 -14.68 0.83
CA SER A 87 19.06 -13.48 1.35
C SER A 87 18.24 -12.20 1.13
N TYR A 88 17.14 -12.27 0.37
CA TYR A 88 16.27 -11.11 0.14
C TYR A 88 15.09 -11.08 1.10
N TYR A 89 14.64 -9.88 1.40
CA TYR A 89 13.45 -9.65 2.21
C TYR A 89 12.72 -8.39 1.78
N LEU A 90 11.41 -8.38 2.01
CA LEU A 90 10.55 -7.23 1.79
C LEU A 90 10.33 -6.50 3.12
N VAL A 91 10.59 -5.20 3.15
CA VAL A 91 10.15 -4.30 4.21
C VAL A 91 8.89 -3.59 3.73
N VAL A 92 7.79 -3.78 4.44
CA VAL A 92 6.54 -3.04 4.28
C VAL A 92 6.54 -1.92 5.30
N GLN A 93 6.46 -0.68 4.85
CA GLN A 93 6.50 0.49 5.70
C GLN A 93 5.19 1.27 5.63
N ALA A 94 4.60 1.58 6.78
CA ALA A 94 3.44 2.43 6.93
C ALA A 94 3.81 3.92 7.03
N THR A 95 2.82 4.80 6.90
CA THR A 95 2.98 6.26 7.02
C THR A 95 3.41 6.72 8.42
N ASP A 96 3.02 6.00 9.46
CA ASP A 96 3.37 6.24 10.87
C ASP A 96 4.76 5.71 11.25
N GLY A 97 5.48 5.09 10.29
CA GLY A 97 6.79 4.50 10.51
C GLY A 97 6.76 3.04 10.96
N TYR A 98 5.57 2.44 11.18
CA TYR A 98 5.47 1.00 11.45
C TYR A 98 6.08 0.19 10.30
N ARG A 99 6.76 -0.91 10.64
CA ARG A 99 7.42 -1.78 9.66
C ARG A 99 7.13 -3.24 9.94
N ALA A 100 6.88 -3.98 8.86
CA ALA A 100 6.84 -5.44 8.89
C ALA A 100 7.80 -6.01 7.85
N VAL A 101 8.35 -7.18 8.13
CA VAL A 101 9.33 -7.86 7.27
C VAL A 101 8.76 -9.19 6.83
N PHE A 102 8.97 -9.51 5.56
CA PHE A 102 8.69 -10.80 4.96
C PHE A 102 9.97 -11.33 4.32
N ALA A 103 10.37 -12.55 4.63
CA ALA A 103 11.43 -13.22 3.87
C ALA A 103 10.97 -13.40 2.43
N TRP A 104 11.88 -13.27 1.46
CA TRP A 104 11.49 -13.45 0.05
C TRP A 104 10.87 -14.81 -0.21
N ALA A 105 11.39 -15.86 0.41
CA ALA A 105 10.84 -17.20 0.32
C ALA A 105 9.38 -17.34 0.77
N GLU A 106 8.87 -16.40 1.58
CA GLU A 106 7.44 -16.33 1.95
C GLU A 106 6.56 -15.67 0.86
N LEU A 107 7.16 -15.04 -0.14
CA LEU A 107 6.49 -14.26 -1.18
C LEU A 107 6.54 -14.96 -2.53
N ASP A 108 7.42 -15.93 -2.69
CA ASP A 108 7.65 -16.64 -3.95
C ASP A 108 6.86 -17.97 -3.95
N PRO A 109 5.91 -18.13 -4.89
CA PRO A 109 5.14 -19.37 -5.02
C PRO A 109 5.98 -20.64 -5.25
N GLY A 110 7.24 -20.49 -5.69
CA GLY A 110 8.19 -21.60 -5.82
C GLY A 110 8.65 -22.18 -4.48
N PHE A 111 8.46 -21.47 -3.37
CA PHE A 111 8.84 -21.91 -2.02
C PHE A 111 7.62 -22.25 -1.16
N ILE A 112 6.54 -21.48 -1.25
CA ILE A 112 5.38 -21.63 -0.38
C ILE A 112 4.09 -21.12 -1.03
N ASP A 113 3.01 -21.83 -0.82
CA ASP A 113 1.66 -21.43 -1.23
C ASP A 113 1.07 -20.40 -0.26
N LYS A 114 1.63 -19.20 -0.23
CA LYS A 114 1.13 -18.11 0.59
C LYS A 114 0.76 -16.93 -0.28
N THR A 115 -0.49 -16.51 -0.20
CA THR A 115 -0.98 -15.37 -0.95
C THR A 115 -1.09 -14.16 -0.04
N ILE A 116 -0.46 -13.05 -0.45
CA ILE A 116 -0.51 -11.76 0.25
C ILE A 116 -1.11 -10.73 -0.71
N TYR A 117 -1.92 -9.83 -0.15
CA TYR A 117 -2.68 -8.84 -0.92
C TYR A 117 -2.32 -7.42 -0.52
N VAL A 118 -2.30 -6.52 -1.49
CA VAL A 118 -2.38 -5.08 -1.29
C VAL A 118 -3.82 -4.68 -1.60
N VAL A 119 -4.56 -4.32 -0.56
CA VAL A 119 -6.00 -4.04 -0.67
C VAL A 119 -6.27 -2.55 -0.58
N THR A 120 -7.33 -2.11 -1.26
CA THR A 120 -7.80 -0.72 -1.30
C THR A 120 -9.24 -0.56 -0.84
N ARG A 121 -9.96 -1.69 -0.68
CA ARG A 121 -11.38 -1.71 -0.28
C ARG A 121 -11.64 -2.77 0.78
N ARG A 122 -12.65 -2.50 1.61
CA ARG A 122 -13.18 -3.40 2.63
C ARG A 122 -14.70 -3.40 2.56
N ASP A 123 -15.32 -4.57 2.50
CA ASP A 123 -16.76 -4.77 2.45
C ASP A 123 -17.46 -3.87 1.39
N GLY A 124 -16.87 -3.83 0.18
CA GLY A 124 -17.38 -3.05 -0.95
C GLY A 124 -17.17 -1.54 -0.87
N LYS A 125 -16.48 -1.03 0.17
CA LYS A 125 -16.20 0.41 0.35
C LYS A 125 -14.69 0.68 0.31
N PRO A 126 -14.24 1.89 -0.07
CA PRO A 126 -12.85 2.28 0.14
C PRO A 126 -12.42 2.07 1.59
N LEU A 127 -11.14 1.78 1.81
CA LEU A 127 -10.60 1.70 3.16
C LEU A 127 -10.81 3.02 3.89
N SER A 128 -11.02 2.95 5.21
CA SER A 128 -11.08 4.14 6.06
C SER A 128 -9.71 4.85 6.12
N ASP A 129 -9.70 6.11 6.55
CA ASP A 129 -8.46 6.88 6.73
C ASP A 129 -7.48 6.22 7.70
N GLN A 130 -7.98 5.41 8.65
CA GLN A 130 -7.16 4.66 9.60
C GLN A 130 -6.52 3.39 9.01
N GLU A 131 -7.04 2.89 7.90
CA GLU A 131 -6.57 1.65 7.26
C GLU A 131 -5.89 1.91 5.92
N GLY A 132 -6.41 2.87 5.18
CA GLY A 132 -6.06 3.18 3.79
C GLY A 132 -5.01 4.27 3.59
N PRO A 133 -4.76 4.61 2.32
CA PRO A 133 -5.44 4.09 1.11
C PRO A 133 -5.00 2.68 0.71
N PHE A 134 -3.86 2.20 1.22
CA PHE A 134 -3.31 0.87 0.93
C PHE A 134 -3.11 0.11 2.24
N ARG A 135 -3.54 -1.13 2.27
CA ARG A 135 -3.35 -2.03 3.41
C ARG A 135 -2.78 -3.35 2.91
N LEU A 136 -1.83 -3.92 3.66
CA LEU A 136 -1.37 -5.28 3.41
C LEU A 136 -2.24 -6.27 4.19
N VAL A 137 -2.67 -7.35 3.53
CA VAL A 137 -3.42 -8.45 4.14
C VAL A 137 -2.71 -9.76 3.82
N ALA A 138 -2.33 -10.50 4.86
CA ALA A 138 -1.64 -11.78 4.77
C ALA A 138 -2.49 -12.89 5.41
N PRO A 139 -3.44 -13.50 4.67
CA PRO A 139 -4.29 -14.56 5.19
C PRO A 139 -3.49 -15.73 5.75
N GLY A 140 -4.08 -16.45 6.71
CA GLY A 140 -3.44 -17.60 7.35
C GLY A 140 -2.49 -17.26 8.50
N GLU A 141 -2.21 -15.99 8.75
CA GLU A 141 -1.45 -15.58 9.92
C GLU A 141 -2.32 -15.58 11.18
N LYS A 142 -1.81 -16.17 12.26
CA LYS A 142 -2.52 -16.22 13.54
C LYS A 142 -2.72 -14.84 14.18
N ARG A 143 -1.90 -13.86 13.82
CA ARG A 143 -1.96 -12.49 14.33
C ARG A 143 -1.79 -11.50 13.20
N GLY A 144 -2.56 -10.41 13.22
CA GLY A 144 -2.54 -9.36 12.19
C GLY A 144 -1.35 -8.39 12.26
N ALA A 145 -0.27 -8.72 13.00
CA ALA A 145 0.88 -7.83 13.15
C ALA A 145 1.54 -7.45 11.83
N ARG A 146 1.50 -8.33 10.83
CA ARG A 146 2.01 -8.05 9.48
C ARG A 146 0.93 -7.58 8.49
N TRP A 147 -0.31 -7.38 8.96
CA TRP A 147 -1.38 -6.76 8.17
C TRP A 147 -1.26 -5.24 8.27
N VAL A 148 -0.24 -4.71 7.62
CA VAL A 148 0.16 -3.31 7.75
C VAL A 148 -0.91 -2.40 7.15
N ARG A 149 -1.38 -1.43 7.96
CA ARG A 149 -2.31 -0.38 7.54
C ARG A 149 -1.53 0.81 6.98
N GLN A 150 -2.20 1.65 6.18
CA GLN A 150 -1.62 2.89 5.65
C GLN A 150 -0.24 2.68 5.02
N VAL A 151 -0.11 1.62 4.19
CA VAL A 151 1.17 1.29 3.56
C VAL A 151 1.62 2.42 2.66
N ALA A 152 2.83 2.93 2.91
CA ALA A 152 3.46 3.99 2.13
C ALA A 152 4.56 3.45 1.21
N ALA A 153 5.27 2.41 1.64
CA ALA A 153 6.37 1.85 0.84
C ALA A 153 6.53 0.33 1.00
N LEU A 154 6.93 -0.29 -0.10
CA LEU A 154 7.38 -1.66 -0.23
C LEU A 154 8.83 -1.64 -0.70
N LYS A 155 9.77 -2.16 0.09
CA LYS A 155 11.21 -2.09 -0.20
C LYS A 155 11.81 -3.48 -0.18
N ILE A 156 12.37 -3.92 -1.31
CA ILE A 156 13.09 -5.18 -1.41
C ILE A 156 14.55 -4.90 -1.09
N LEU A 157 15.06 -5.57 -0.07
CA LEU A 157 16.42 -5.44 0.43
C LEU A 157 17.09 -6.79 0.44
N GLN A 158 18.42 -6.77 0.47
CA GLN A 158 19.28 -7.97 0.60
C GLN A 158 20.06 -7.88 1.90
N THR A 159 20.19 -9.01 2.58
CA THR A 159 21.14 -9.13 3.71
C THR A 159 22.56 -9.08 3.19
N ASN A 160 23.42 -8.37 3.90
CA ASN A 160 24.88 -8.37 3.66
C ASN A 160 25.49 -9.69 4.10
#